data_200945f7ecc4558793f4518db6ab1763
#
_entry.id   200945f7ecc4558793f4518db6ab1763
#
_cell.length_a   1.000
_cell.length_b   1.000
_cell.length_c   1.000
_cell.angle_alpha   90.00
_cell.angle_beta   90.00
_cell.angle_gamma   90.00
#
_symmetry.space_group_name_H-M   'P 1'
#
loop_
_entity.id
_entity.type
_entity.pdbx_description
1 polymer ?
#
loop_
_entity_poly.entity_id
_entity_poly.type
_entity_poly.pdbx_seq_one_letter_code
_entity_poly.pdbx_strand_id
1 'polypeptide(L)'
;MQRIRQRFDPTIWTSSLILFAAVLFLTRFGQGLLEGARMNFFIDAIGLSEGQVLWLEGIRELPGLGLIFLAALTMRLPLMRQGSLALLLMGIGYALYALVGSFSALILVELVASFGFHLWAPLNNAIGLSLNTRENAGRVLGTLSSVGALAGIAGMGALSLTSGLAESLPLSIYYVLGGTFIVLAAIVLFRLPANVGATETEPPRILIRSRYWRYYVLIFFAGARKLVLGSFITLMLVENFGLGVWHISTLTLVSSALTFLLAPYLGSLIDRLGEQVTTPASYALLALCCLGFAALQSLWVLIALWIVIRLAAPLGLGLSTYVYRTAPPEELTPTLTAGVTFDHISSVGVPFLVGALLPVIDYQGVFIAAAVLIVISIPFARSLQVELEAVPQPAPSGAD
;
A
#
# COMPACT_ATOMS: atom_id res chain seq x y z
N MET A 1 4.17 -31.74 6.26
CA MET A 1 4.38 -32.01 4.83
C MET A 1 3.08 -32.06 4.02
N GLN A 2 1.99 -32.70 4.47
CA GLN A 2 0.71 -32.70 3.74
C GLN A 2 0.12 -31.30 3.48
N ARG A 3 0.19 -30.34 4.43
CA ARG A 3 -0.27 -28.96 4.24
C ARG A 3 0.54 -28.16 3.20
N ILE A 4 1.81 -28.50 2.97
CA ILE A 4 2.65 -27.85 1.95
C ILE A 4 2.33 -28.45 0.56
N ARG A 5 2.10 -29.77 0.44
CA ARG A 5 1.66 -30.40 -0.82
C ARG A 5 0.30 -29.91 -1.29
N GLN A 6 -0.63 -29.61 -0.38
CA GLN A 6 -1.93 -29.04 -0.73
C GLN A 6 -1.85 -27.58 -1.25
N ARG A 7 -0.77 -26.84 -0.96
CA ARG A 7 -0.57 -25.47 -1.47
C ARG A 7 -0.17 -25.43 -2.95
N PHE A 8 0.46 -26.48 -3.48
CA PHE A 8 0.92 -26.58 -4.88
C PHE A 8 0.18 -27.69 -5.63
N ASP A 9 -1.15 -27.65 -5.60
CA ASP A 9 -1.98 -28.56 -6.38
C ASP A 9 -1.82 -28.23 -7.87
N PRO A 10 -1.33 -29.17 -8.71
CA PRO A 10 -1.09 -28.93 -10.14
C PRO A 10 -2.34 -28.55 -10.92
N THR A 11 -3.53 -28.89 -10.39
CA THR A 11 -4.81 -28.52 -11.02
C THR A 11 -5.14 -27.04 -10.87
N ILE A 12 -4.57 -26.37 -9.86
CA ILE A 12 -4.76 -24.95 -9.58
C ILE A 12 -3.65 -24.11 -10.20
N TRP A 13 -2.40 -24.63 -10.18
CA TRP A 13 -1.22 -23.91 -10.66
C TRP A 13 -1.00 -24.10 -12.16
N THR A 14 -1.77 -23.34 -12.95
CA THR A 14 -1.57 -23.26 -14.40
C THR A 14 -0.26 -22.54 -14.75
N SER A 15 0.26 -22.75 -15.95
CA SER A 15 1.44 -22.03 -16.45
C SER A 15 1.25 -20.50 -16.39
N SER A 16 0.05 -20.02 -16.69
CA SER A 16 -0.28 -18.59 -16.62
C SER A 16 -0.23 -18.06 -15.19
N LEU A 17 -0.69 -18.84 -14.22
CA LEU A 17 -0.65 -18.45 -12.81
C LEU A 17 0.79 -18.44 -12.27
N ILE A 18 1.61 -19.39 -12.67
CA ILE A 18 3.04 -19.43 -12.32
C ILE A 18 3.78 -18.23 -12.91
N LEU A 19 3.53 -17.90 -14.18
CA LEU A 19 4.11 -16.71 -14.80
C LEU A 19 3.65 -15.43 -14.11
N PHE A 20 2.38 -15.36 -13.71
CA PHE A 20 1.88 -14.21 -12.94
C PHE A 20 2.50 -14.12 -11.54
N ALA A 21 2.73 -15.24 -10.86
CA ALA A 21 3.49 -15.27 -9.61
C ALA A 21 4.93 -14.75 -9.79
N ALA A 22 5.58 -15.08 -10.93
CA ALA A 22 6.88 -14.50 -11.27
C ALA A 22 6.82 -12.99 -11.54
N VAL A 23 5.75 -12.49 -12.19
CA VAL A 23 5.50 -11.05 -12.36
C VAL A 23 5.41 -10.36 -11.00
N LEU A 24 4.66 -10.93 -10.07
CA LEU A 24 4.53 -10.38 -8.71
C LEU A 24 5.86 -10.41 -7.96
N PHE A 25 6.61 -11.51 -8.08
CA PHE A 25 7.93 -11.62 -7.48
C PHE A 25 8.86 -10.51 -7.98
N LEU A 26 9.00 -10.36 -9.29
CA LEU A 26 9.86 -9.34 -9.90
C LEU A 26 9.44 -7.93 -9.52
N THR A 27 8.14 -7.64 -9.58
CA THR A 27 7.59 -6.33 -9.21
C THR A 27 7.88 -5.97 -7.75
N ARG A 28 7.56 -6.89 -6.83
CA ARG A 28 7.71 -6.66 -5.39
C ARG A 28 9.17 -6.66 -4.94
N PHE A 29 10.02 -7.50 -5.55
CA PHE A 29 11.46 -7.48 -5.32
C PHE A 29 12.05 -6.15 -5.76
N GLY A 30 11.72 -5.67 -6.97
CA GLY A 30 12.13 -4.36 -7.46
C GLY A 30 11.68 -3.22 -6.52
N GLN A 31 10.42 -3.21 -6.09
CA GLN A 31 9.92 -2.23 -5.11
C GLN A 31 10.67 -2.30 -3.78
N GLY A 32 10.99 -3.51 -3.29
CA GLY A 32 11.78 -3.71 -2.06
C GLY A 32 13.17 -3.10 -2.11
N LEU A 33 13.83 -3.11 -3.29
CA LEU A 33 15.12 -2.43 -3.51
C LEU A 33 15.00 -0.90 -3.40
N LEU A 34 13.84 -0.32 -3.66
CA LEU A 34 13.65 1.13 -3.71
C LEU A 34 13.23 1.70 -2.35
N GLU A 35 12.38 0.99 -1.62
CA GLU A 35 11.65 1.54 -0.47
C GLU A 35 12.58 2.04 0.64
N GLY A 36 13.60 1.26 1.00
CA GLY A 36 14.55 1.65 2.05
C GLY A 36 15.56 2.72 1.65
N ALA A 37 15.80 2.92 0.33
CA ALA A 37 16.72 3.91 -0.17
C ALA A 37 16.08 5.30 -0.38
N ARG A 38 14.74 5.37 -0.35
CA ARG A 38 13.98 6.48 -0.89
C ARG A 38 14.27 7.81 -0.19
N MET A 39 14.18 7.88 1.13
CA MET A 39 14.41 9.13 1.86
C MET A 39 15.85 9.60 1.73
N ASN A 40 16.81 8.69 1.90
CA ASN A 40 18.22 9.04 1.71
C ASN A 40 18.53 9.47 0.25
N PHE A 41 17.87 8.88 -0.74
CA PHE A 41 18.03 9.34 -2.12
C PHE A 41 17.53 10.78 -2.29
N PHE A 42 16.40 11.15 -1.72
CA PHE A 42 15.87 12.51 -1.81
C PHE A 42 16.74 13.53 -1.07
N ILE A 43 17.18 13.20 0.13
CA ILE A 43 17.95 14.08 1.00
C ILE A 43 19.43 14.10 0.58
N ASP A 44 20.08 12.93 0.56
CA ASP A 44 21.55 12.84 0.42
C ASP A 44 22.00 12.92 -1.04
N ALA A 45 21.25 12.35 -1.99
CA ALA A 45 21.65 12.29 -3.39
C ALA A 45 21.12 13.48 -4.21
N ILE A 46 19.87 13.92 -4.00
CA ILE A 46 19.26 15.04 -4.74
C ILE A 46 19.38 16.36 -3.98
N GLY A 47 19.50 16.33 -2.64
CA GLY A 47 19.60 17.52 -1.80
C GLY A 47 18.28 18.26 -1.63
N LEU A 48 17.16 17.53 -1.54
CA LEU A 48 15.85 18.13 -1.31
C LEU A 48 15.72 18.62 0.12
N SER A 49 15.05 19.76 0.30
CA SER A 49 14.58 20.18 1.61
C SER A 49 13.41 19.32 2.09
N GLU A 50 13.20 19.27 3.40
CA GLU A 50 12.07 18.55 4.03
C GLU A 50 10.71 18.90 3.38
N GLY A 51 10.46 20.21 3.15
CA GLY A 51 9.25 20.69 2.48
C GLY A 51 9.11 20.15 1.07
N GLN A 52 10.20 20.08 0.29
CA GLN A 52 10.18 19.50 -1.06
C GLN A 52 9.91 18.00 -1.04
N VAL A 53 10.46 17.26 -0.06
CA VAL A 53 10.17 15.83 0.12
C VAL A 53 8.67 15.64 0.40
N LEU A 54 8.10 16.43 1.31
CA LEU A 54 6.68 16.33 1.66
C LEU A 54 5.78 16.71 0.47
N TRP A 55 6.12 17.74 -0.28
CA TRP A 55 5.37 18.10 -1.49
C TRP A 55 5.46 17.00 -2.55
N LEU A 56 6.62 16.37 -2.71
CA LEU A 56 6.79 15.24 -3.63
C LEU A 56 5.90 14.05 -3.25
N GLU A 57 5.74 13.77 -1.95
CA GLU A 57 4.79 12.77 -1.45
C GLU A 57 3.34 13.09 -1.86
N GLY A 58 2.93 14.36 -1.76
CA GLY A 58 1.61 14.80 -2.22
C GLY A 58 1.44 14.68 -3.74
N ILE A 59 2.44 15.09 -4.49
CA ILE A 59 2.46 15.01 -5.96
C ILE A 59 2.36 13.55 -6.42
N ARG A 60 3.02 12.65 -5.72
CA ARG A 60 2.96 11.20 -5.98
C ARG A 60 1.55 10.62 -5.85
N GLU A 61 0.73 11.17 -4.98
CA GLU A 61 -0.64 10.67 -4.78
C GLU A 61 -1.64 11.26 -5.82
N LEU A 62 -1.27 12.30 -6.59
CA LEU A 62 -2.14 12.92 -7.62
C LEU A 62 -2.69 11.93 -8.66
N PRO A 63 -1.89 11.00 -9.23
CA PRO A 63 -2.42 10.00 -10.15
C PRO A 63 -3.52 9.14 -9.55
N GLY A 64 -3.50 8.91 -8.24
CA GLY A 64 -4.54 8.18 -7.53
C GLY A 64 -5.89 8.90 -7.53
N LEU A 65 -5.91 10.24 -7.44
CA LEU A 65 -7.14 11.03 -7.63
C LEU A 65 -7.70 10.88 -9.04
N GLY A 66 -6.83 10.80 -10.03
CA GLY A 66 -7.17 10.63 -11.44
C GLY A 66 -7.38 9.19 -11.88
N LEU A 67 -7.33 8.21 -10.97
CA LEU A 67 -7.33 6.77 -11.31
C LEU A 67 -8.52 6.36 -12.19
N ILE A 68 -9.69 6.95 -11.99
CA ILE A 68 -10.89 6.65 -12.79
C ILE A 68 -10.69 7.06 -14.25
N PHE A 69 -10.12 8.24 -14.48
CA PHE A 69 -9.82 8.71 -15.84
C PHE A 69 -8.73 7.84 -16.48
N LEU A 70 -7.71 7.45 -15.71
CA LEU A 70 -6.65 6.56 -16.17
C LEU A 70 -7.18 5.17 -16.51
N ALA A 71 -8.02 4.61 -15.65
CA ALA A 71 -8.69 3.34 -15.91
C ALA A 71 -9.55 3.43 -17.17
N ALA A 72 -10.35 4.49 -17.32
CA ALA A 72 -11.17 4.71 -18.52
C ALA A 72 -10.33 4.82 -19.81
N LEU A 73 -9.16 5.44 -19.74
CA LEU A 73 -8.25 5.56 -20.88
C LEU A 73 -7.68 4.21 -21.34
N THR A 74 -7.42 3.32 -20.40
CA THR A 74 -6.80 2.01 -20.65
C THR A 74 -7.80 0.86 -20.80
N MET A 75 -9.09 1.04 -20.45
CA MET A 75 -10.11 -0.02 -20.41
C MET A 75 -10.36 -0.72 -21.77
N ARG A 76 -9.99 -0.07 -22.89
CA ARG A 76 -10.09 -0.69 -24.23
C ARG A 76 -8.99 -1.72 -24.51
N LEU A 77 -7.94 -1.73 -23.70
CA LEU A 77 -6.86 -2.71 -23.82
C LEU A 77 -7.24 -4.00 -23.07
N PRO A 78 -6.82 -5.18 -23.57
CA PRO A 78 -6.93 -6.41 -22.81
C PRO A 78 -6.25 -6.29 -21.43
N LEU A 79 -6.80 -6.95 -20.40
CA LEU A 79 -6.36 -6.83 -19.01
C LEU A 79 -4.84 -7.03 -18.83
N MET A 80 -4.25 -8.04 -19.50
CA MET A 80 -2.80 -8.30 -19.46
C MET A 80 -2.00 -7.14 -20.07
N ARG A 81 -2.52 -6.47 -21.11
CA ARG A 81 -1.85 -5.31 -21.74
C ARG A 81 -1.92 -4.07 -20.84
N GLN A 82 -3.06 -3.87 -20.17
CA GLN A 82 -3.19 -2.79 -19.18
C GLN A 82 -2.15 -2.95 -18.06
N GLY A 83 -2.05 -4.17 -17.48
CA GLY A 83 -1.07 -4.48 -16.45
C GLY A 83 0.38 -4.31 -16.91
N SER A 84 0.69 -4.77 -18.14
CA SER A 84 2.03 -4.60 -18.71
C SER A 84 2.39 -3.14 -18.91
N LEU A 85 1.47 -2.32 -19.43
CA LEU A 85 1.66 -0.87 -19.59
C LEU A 85 1.89 -0.19 -18.22
N ALA A 86 1.09 -0.54 -17.23
CA ALA A 86 1.22 -0.01 -15.87
C ALA A 86 2.59 -0.32 -15.27
N LEU A 87 3.05 -1.56 -15.37
CA LEU A 87 4.38 -1.98 -14.89
C LEU A 87 5.51 -1.33 -15.70
N LEU A 88 5.34 -1.16 -17.02
CA LEU A 88 6.33 -0.51 -17.87
C LEU A 88 6.51 0.96 -17.45
N LEU A 89 5.42 1.71 -17.28
CA LEU A 89 5.45 3.10 -16.81
C LEU A 89 6.11 3.19 -15.43
N MET A 90 5.71 2.32 -14.50
CA MET A 90 6.28 2.30 -13.15
C MET A 90 7.79 1.98 -13.18
N GLY A 91 8.19 0.95 -13.91
CA GLY A 91 9.59 0.52 -13.96
C GLY A 91 10.50 1.51 -14.67
N ILE A 92 10.08 2.07 -15.81
CA ILE A 92 10.81 3.13 -16.51
C ILE A 92 10.89 4.38 -15.63
N GLY A 93 9.77 4.80 -15.02
CA GLY A 93 9.74 5.93 -14.11
C GLY A 93 10.81 5.79 -13.02
N TYR A 94 10.82 4.66 -12.30
CA TYR A 94 11.85 4.45 -11.27
C TYR A 94 13.27 4.37 -11.84
N ALA A 95 13.50 3.70 -12.96
CA ALA A 95 14.85 3.64 -13.55
C ALA A 95 15.37 5.03 -13.94
N LEU A 96 14.52 5.95 -14.38
CA LEU A 96 14.86 7.31 -14.75
C LEU A 96 15.30 8.18 -13.56
N TYR A 97 15.07 7.77 -12.30
CA TYR A 97 15.62 8.47 -11.13
C TYR A 97 17.15 8.57 -11.19
N ALA A 98 17.83 7.64 -11.85
CA ALA A 98 19.27 7.70 -12.02
C ALA A 98 19.76 8.91 -12.85
N LEU A 99 18.88 9.53 -13.63
CA LEU A 99 19.18 10.67 -14.49
C LEU A 99 18.70 12.01 -13.88
N VAL A 100 18.09 11.96 -12.69
CA VAL A 100 17.52 13.14 -12.04
C VAL A 100 18.60 13.90 -11.29
N GLY A 101 18.73 15.21 -11.59
CA GLY A 101 19.61 16.13 -10.89
C GLY A 101 18.91 17.37 -10.31
N SER A 102 17.56 17.40 -10.31
CA SER A 102 16.80 18.53 -9.79
C SER A 102 15.40 18.13 -9.32
N PHE A 103 14.82 18.93 -8.42
CA PHE A 103 13.47 18.71 -7.93
C PHE A 103 12.42 18.68 -9.06
N SER A 104 12.50 19.60 -10.03
CA SER A 104 11.54 19.64 -11.15
C SER A 104 11.64 18.41 -12.04
N ALA A 105 12.84 17.91 -12.32
CA ALA A 105 13.03 16.67 -13.07
C ALA A 105 12.48 15.46 -12.27
N LEU A 106 12.71 15.45 -10.95
CA LEU A 106 12.20 14.41 -10.07
C LEU A 106 10.67 14.34 -10.06
N ILE A 107 9.97 15.49 -10.04
CA ILE A 107 8.52 15.55 -10.13
C ILE A 107 8.01 14.84 -11.40
N LEU A 108 8.61 15.12 -12.55
CA LEU A 108 8.17 14.51 -13.82
C LEU A 108 8.34 12.99 -13.80
N VAL A 109 9.47 12.53 -13.32
CA VAL A 109 9.80 11.11 -13.26
C VAL A 109 8.94 10.38 -12.22
N GLU A 110 8.74 11.02 -11.04
CA GLU A 110 7.84 10.50 -10.00
C GLU A 110 6.41 10.36 -10.51
N LEU A 111 5.89 11.34 -11.25
CA LEU A 111 4.55 11.24 -11.83
C LEU A 111 4.44 10.05 -12.80
N VAL A 112 5.45 9.80 -13.64
CA VAL A 112 5.45 8.63 -14.55
C VAL A 112 5.42 7.33 -13.75
N ALA A 113 6.28 7.20 -12.74
CA ALA A 113 6.33 6.02 -11.87
C ALA A 113 5.00 5.83 -11.12
N SER A 114 4.46 6.91 -10.60
CA SER A 114 3.21 6.92 -9.82
C SER A 114 1.99 6.59 -10.68
N PHE A 115 1.89 7.07 -11.91
CA PHE A 115 0.85 6.66 -12.85
C PHE A 115 0.85 5.13 -13.02
N GLY A 116 2.03 4.56 -13.25
CA GLY A 116 2.18 3.11 -13.36
C GLY A 116 1.77 2.38 -12.08
N PHE A 117 2.20 2.89 -10.92
CA PHE A 117 1.88 2.31 -9.61
C PHE A 117 0.38 2.28 -9.33
N HIS A 118 -0.32 3.41 -9.52
CA HIS A 118 -1.75 3.52 -9.25
C HIS A 118 -2.61 2.72 -10.22
N LEU A 119 -2.19 2.59 -11.50
CA LEU A 119 -2.84 1.68 -12.44
C LEU A 119 -2.61 0.21 -12.07
N TRP A 120 -1.39 -0.14 -11.65
CA TRP A 120 -1.04 -1.52 -11.32
C TRP A 120 -1.80 -2.05 -10.09
N ALA A 121 -2.02 -1.22 -9.08
CA ALA A 121 -2.60 -1.63 -7.80
C ALA A 121 -3.95 -2.38 -7.94
N PRO A 122 -4.98 -1.85 -8.65
CA PRO A 122 -6.22 -2.59 -8.88
C PRO A 122 -6.06 -3.73 -9.91
N LEU A 123 -5.23 -3.54 -10.94
CA LEU A 123 -5.04 -4.55 -11.99
C LEU A 123 -4.39 -5.83 -11.47
N ASN A 124 -3.47 -5.71 -10.52
CA ASN A 124 -2.83 -6.84 -9.87
C ASN A 124 -3.86 -7.87 -9.32
N ASN A 125 -4.84 -7.38 -8.55
CA ASN A 125 -5.88 -8.24 -7.99
C ASN A 125 -6.82 -8.78 -9.07
N ALA A 126 -7.21 -7.94 -10.03
CA ALA A 126 -8.07 -8.34 -11.14
C ALA A 126 -7.44 -9.45 -12.00
N ILE A 127 -6.14 -9.32 -12.32
CA ILE A 127 -5.40 -10.37 -13.06
C ILE A 127 -5.34 -11.65 -12.24
N GLY A 128 -4.98 -11.57 -10.95
CA GLY A 128 -4.92 -12.75 -10.07
C GLY A 128 -6.24 -13.51 -10.00
N LEU A 129 -7.36 -12.80 -9.92
CA LEU A 129 -8.70 -13.39 -9.94
C LEU A 129 -9.06 -14.00 -11.28
N SER A 130 -8.71 -13.34 -12.39
CA SER A 130 -9.07 -13.78 -13.74
C SER A 130 -8.35 -15.06 -14.18
N LEU A 131 -7.23 -15.38 -13.55
CA LEU A 131 -6.44 -16.58 -13.83
C LEU A 131 -6.93 -17.84 -13.10
N ASN A 132 -8.04 -17.74 -12.34
CA ASN A 132 -8.52 -18.84 -11.52
C ASN A 132 -10.04 -18.94 -11.47
N THR A 133 -10.55 -20.06 -10.91
CA THR A 133 -11.98 -20.27 -10.65
C THR A 133 -12.40 -19.58 -9.36
N ARG A 134 -13.69 -19.23 -9.25
CA ARG A 134 -14.25 -18.57 -8.03
C ARG A 134 -14.01 -19.39 -6.77
N GLU A 135 -14.05 -20.73 -6.88
CA GLU A 135 -13.88 -21.65 -5.75
C GLU A 135 -12.47 -21.57 -5.11
N ASN A 136 -11.45 -21.28 -5.89
CA ASN A 136 -10.06 -21.24 -5.44
C ASN A 136 -9.51 -19.81 -5.27
N ALA A 137 -10.32 -18.79 -5.54
CA ALA A 137 -9.89 -17.39 -5.58
C ALA A 137 -9.17 -16.95 -4.29
N GLY A 138 -9.72 -17.24 -3.12
CA GLY A 138 -9.11 -16.86 -1.84
C GLY A 138 -7.75 -17.53 -1.60
N ARG A 139 -7.64 -18.82 -1.93
CA ARG A 139 -6.38 -19.58 -1.78
C ARG A 139 -5.28 -19.05 -2.71
N VAL A 140 -5.64 -18.76 -3.95
CA VAL A 140 -4.72 -18.25 -4.96
C VAL A 140 -4.27 -16.83 -4.61
N LEU A 141 -5.18 -15.91 -4.31
CA LEU A 141 -4.84 -14.56 -3.89
C LEU A 141 -3.97 -14.54 -2.63
N GLY A 142 -4.28 -15.41 -1.65
CA GLY A 142 -3.46 -15.54 -0.45
C GLY A 142 -2.04 -16.03 -0.75
N THR A 143 -1.88 -16.99 -1.69
CA THR A 143 -0.55 -17.46 -2.09
C THR A 143 0.21 -16.42 -2.90
N LEU A 144 -0.44 -15.74 -3.83
CA LEU A 144 0.14 -14.63 -4.60
C LEU A 144 0.57 -13.48 -3.69
N SER A 145 -0.25 -13.12 -2.68
CA SER A 145 0.11 -12.13 -1.66
C SER A 145 1.35 -12.55 -0.86
N SER A 146 1.45 -13.83 -0.51
CA SER A 146 2.62 -14.38 0.19
C SER A 146 3.88 -14.32 -0.67
N VAL A 147 3.79 -14.66 -1.97
CA VAL A 147 4.89 -14.50 -2.93
C VAL A 147 5.35 -13.06 -3.01
N GLY A 148 4.40 -12.11 -3.14
CA GLY A 148 4.70 -10.69 -3.18
C GLY A 148 5.36 -10.17 -1.90
N ALA A 149 4.87 -10.58 -0.72
CA ALA A 149 5.44 -10.19 0.56
C ALA A 149 6.87 -10.71 0.73
N LEU A 150 7.11 -11.99 0.44
CA LEU A 150 8.44 -12.59 0.50
C LEU A 150 9.41 -11.94 -0.49
N ALA A 151 8.95 -11.64 -1.71
CA ALA A 151 9.75 -10.95 -2.72
C ALA A 151 10.14 -9.53 -2.27
N GLY A 152 9.20 -8.77 -1.69
CA GLY A 152 9.47 -7.44 -1.13
C GLY A 152 10.48 -7.50 0.02
N ILE A 153 10.33 -8.45 0.95
CA ILE A 153 11.27 -8.71 2.04
C ILE A 153 12.66 -9.07 1.47
N ALA A 154 12.72 -9.92 0.44
CA ALA A 154 13.99 -10.29 -0.21
C ALA A 154 14.66 -9.08 -0.88
N GLY A 155 13.90 -8.21 -1.57
CA GLY A 155 14.39 -6.98 -2.17
C GLY A 155 14.94 -5.99 -1.12
N MET A 156 14.21 -5.78 -0.02
CA MET A 156 14.69 -4.96 1.11
C MET A 156 15.93 -5.56 1.77
N GLY A 157 15.98 -6.90 1.91
CA GLY A 157 17.16 -7.60 2.41
C GLY A 157 18.37 -7.41 1.52
N ALA A 158 18.20 -7.50 0.20
CA ALA A 158 19.26 -7.24 -0.76
C ALA A 158 19.76 -5.78 -0.67
N LEU A 159 18.85 -4.81 -0.56
CA LEU A 159 19.19 -3.41 -0.34
C LEU A 159 19.99 -3.23 0.98
N SER A 160 19.46 -3.78 2.08
CA SER A 160 20.12 -3.67 3.39
C SER A 160 21.53 -4.25 3.40
N LEU A 161 21.70 -5.46 2.85
CA LEU A 161 23.01 -6.12 2.77
C LEU A 161 23.98 -5.34 1.90
N THR A 162 23.56 -4.93 0.71
CA THR A 162 24.45 -4.26 -0.24
C THR A 162 24.80 -2.84 0.19
N SER A 163 23.86 -2.09 0.78
CA SER A 163 24.14 -0.75 1.30
C SER A 163 25.03 -0.76 2.55
N GLY A 164 24.99 -1.84 3.34
CA GLY A 164 25.90 -2.01 4.48
C GLY A 164 27.30 -2.50 4.12
N LEU A 165 27.44 -3.23 3.01
CA LEU A 165 28.72 -3.78 2.56
C LEU A 165 29.48 -2.87 1.58
N ALA A 166 28.77 -2.01 0.86
CA ALA A 166 29.27 -1.19 -0.21
C ALA A 166 28.74 0.25 -0.10
N GLU A 167 29.19 0.96 0.94
CA GLU A 167 28.79 2.36 1.22
C GLU A 167 29.08 3.33 0.05
N SER A 168 30.01 2.96 -0.85
CA SER A 168 30.38 3.78 -2.01
C SER A 168 29.44 3.66 -3.21
N LEU A 169 28.47 2.74 -3.20
CA LEU A 169 27.54 2.59 -4.33
C LEU A 169 26.57 3.77 -4.38
N PRO A 170 26.43 4.43 -5.54
CA PRO A 170 25.47 5.51 -5.69
C PRO A 170 24.04 4.99 -5.52
N LEU A 171 23.20 5.69 -4.76
CA LEU A 171 21.82 5.27 -4.47
C LEU A 171 20.97 5.11 -5.74
N SER A 172 21.31 5.82 -6.81
CA SER A 172 20.68 5.71 -8.13
C SER A 172 20.75 4.30 -8.72
N ILE A 173 21.76 3.48 -8.35
CA ILE A 173 21.87 2.10 -8.85
C ILE A 173 20.70 1.23 -8.41
N TYR A 174 20.20 1.44 -7.19
CA TYR A 174 19.03 0.69 -6.68
C TYR A 174 17.78 1.04 -7.46
N TYR A 175 17.66 2.30 -7.93
CA TYR A 175 16.55 2.73 -8.78
C TYR A 175 16.61 2.11 -10.17
N VAL A 176 17.80 2.05 -10.78
CA VAL A 176 18.01 1.34 -12.04
C VAL A 176 17.69 -0.14 -11.92
N LEU A 177 18.20 -0.80 -10.90
CA LEU A 177 17.97 -2.23 -10.67
C LEU A 177 16.49 -2.51 -10.37
N GLY A 178 15.90 -1.78 -9.43
CA GLY A 178 14.49 -1.94 -9.05
C GLY A 178 13.55 -1.68 -10.23
N GLY A 179 13.79 -0.58 -10.98
CA GLY A 179 13.07 -0.26 -12.20
C GLY A 179 13.22 -1.36 -13.27
N THR A 180 14.43 -1.90 -13.45
CA THR A 180 14.69 -3.00 -14.38
C THR A 180 13.91 -4.27 -14.02
N PHE A 181 13.88 -4.66 -12.75
CA PHE A 181 13.06 -5.81 -12.32
C PHE A 181 11.58 -5.59 -12.63
N ILE A 182 11.07 -4.38 -12.44
CA ILE A 182 9.67 -4.05 -12.75
C ILE A 182 9.41 -4.04 -14.27
N VAL A 183 10.35 -3.55 -15.08
CA VAL A 183 10.28 -3.64 -16.56
C VAL A 183 10.30 -5.10 -17.02
N LEU A 184 11.15 -5.95 -16.43
CA LEU A 184 11.15 -7.38 -16.71
C LEU A 184 9.80 -8.01 -16.36
N ALA A 185 9.19 -7.62 -15.25
CA ALA A 185 7.84 -8.06 -14.90
C ALA A 185 6.81 -7.65 -15.97
N ALA A 186 6.89 -6.42 -16.50
CA ALA A 186 6.05 -5.96 -17.60
C ALA A 186 6.21 -6.84 -18.86
N ILE A 187 7.45 -7.18 -19.21
CA ILE A 187 7.75 -8.03 -20.38
C ILE A 187 7.20 -9.45 -20.18
N VAL A 188 7.36 -10.04 -18.98
CA VAL A 188 6.81 -11.35 -18.66
C VAL A 188 5.28 -11.34 -18.74
N LEU A 189 4.63 -10.30 -18.17
CA LEU A 189 3.18 -10.16 -18.22
C LEU A 189 2.67 -9.96 -19.66
N PHE A 190 3.40 -9.20 -20.47
CA PHE A 190 3.08 -8.99 -21.87
C PHE A 190 3.06 -10.27 -22.70
N ARG A 191 3.82 -11.30 -22.31
CA ARG A 191 3.85 -12.62 -22.99
C ARG A 191 2.64 -13.49 -22.65
N LEU A 192 1.89 -13.17 -21.60
CA LEU A 192 0.63 -13.87 -21.34
C LEU A 192 -0.40 -13.59 -22.43
N PRO A 193 -1.19 -14.61 -22.83
CA PRO A 193 -2.21 -14.44 -23.86
C PRO A 193 -3.19 -13.34 -23.49
N ALA A 194 -3.50 -12.44 -24.42
CA ALA A 194 -4.34 -11.27 -24.20
C ALA A 194 -5.79 -11.63 -23.85
N ASN A 195 -6.27 -12.78 -24.30
CA ASN A 195 -7.61 -13.29 -24.04
C ASN A 195 -7.77 -13.96 -22.66
N VAL A 196 -6.68 -14.20 -21.94
CA VAL A 196 -6.74 -14.75 -20.58
C VAL A 196 -7.28 -13.63 -19.67
N GLY A 197 -8.35 -13.93 -18.93
CA GLY A 197 -8.99 -12.97 -18.04
C GLY A 197 -9.90 -11.95 -18.74
N ALA A 198 -10.25 -12.16 -20.00
CA ALA A 198 -11.26 -11.37 -20.68
C ALA A 198 -12.64 -11.63 -20.06
N THR A 199 -12.93 -11.00 -18.94
CA THR A 199 -14.29 -10.80 -18.43
C THR A 199 -14.76 -9.46 -18.94
N GLU A 200 -16.01 -9.38 -19.41
CA GLU A 200 -16.69 -8.09 -19.61
C GLU A 200 -16.77 -7.42 -18.23
N THR A 201 -15.74 -6.69 -17.87
CA THR A 201 -15.75 -5.88 -16.64
C THR A 201 -16.49 -4.61 -16.96
N GLU A 202 -17.65 -4.42 -16.35
CA GLU A 202 -18.27 -3.10 -16.34
C GLU A 202 -17.24 -2.08 -15.80
N PRO A 203 -17.19 -0.87 -16.39
CA PRO A 203 -16.29 0.16 -15.91
C PRO A 203 -16.55 0.43 -14.43
N PRO A 204 -15.51 0.67 -13.62
CA PRO A 204 -15.67 0.95 -12.20
C PRO A 204 -16.62 2.13 -12.02
N ARG A 205 -17.76 1.89 -11.39
CA ARG A 205 -18.71 2.95 -11.05
C ARG A 205 -18.37 3.46 -9.68
N ILE A 206 -18.29 4.79 -9.52
CA ILE A 206 -18.28 5.40 -8.20
C ILE A 206 -19.72 5.49 -7.74
N LEU A 207 -19.99 4.93 -6.58
CA LEU A 207 -21.27 5.03 -5.92
C LEU A 207 -21.06 5.61 -4.52
N ILE A 208 -21.48 6.84 -4.32
CA ILE A 208 -21.44 7.49 -3.01
C ILE A 208 -22.83 7.39 -2.40
N ARG A 209 -22.98 6.55 -1.38
CA ARG A 209 -24.22 6.39 -0.62
C ARG A 209 -24.07 6.98 0.77
N SER A 210 -25.05 7.75 1.21
CA SER A 210 -25.04 8.38 2.54
C SER A 210 -24.95 7.37 3.69
N ARG A 211 -25.47 6.14 3.52
CA ARG A 211 -25.37 5.08 4.54
C ARG A 211 -23.94 4.69 4.87
N TYR A 212 -22.97 4.89 3.96
CA TYR A 212 -21.54 4.60 4.19
C TYR A 212 -20.72 5.82 4.61
N TRP A 213 -21.35 6.94 5.01
CA TRP A 213 -20.64 8.18 5.34
C TRP A 213 -19.57 8.00 6.41
N ARG A 214 -19.80 7.13 7.42
CA ARG A 214 -18.80 6.84 8.47
C ARG A 214 -17.56 6.19 7.89
N TYR A 215 -17.73 5.27 6.94
CA TYR A 215 -16.63 4.66 6.21
C TYR A 215 -15.84 5.71 5.43
N TYR A 216 -16.49 6.60 4.69
CA TYR A 216 -15.80 7.64 3.91
C TYR A 216 -15.03 8.61 4.81
N VAL A 217 -15.59 9.02 5.94
CA VAL A 217 -14.90 9.84 6.93
C VAL A 217 -13.67 9.13 7.48
N LEU A 218 -13.78 7.86 7.84
CA LEU A 218 -12.66 7.09 8.40
C LEU A 218 -11.56 6.83 7.36
N ILE A 219 -11.91 6.59 6.11
CA ILE A 219 -10.94 6.44 5.02
C ILE A 219 -10.23 7.77 4.74
N PHE A 220 -10.95 8.91 4.77
CA PHE A 220 -10.33 10.22 4.67
C PHE A 220 -9.31 10.45 5.78
N PHE A 221 -9.65 10.13 7.03
CA PHE A 221 -8.69 10.19 8.14
C PHE A 221 -7.54 9.19 7.99
N ALA A 222 -7.77 8.03 7.37
CA ALA A 222 -6.73 7.06 7.09
C ALA A 222 -5.72 7.60 6.08
N GLY A 223 -6.17 8.19 4.98
CA GLY A 223 -5.32 8.87 4.00
C GLY A 223 -4.55 10.04 4.62
N ALA A 224 -5.20 10.85 5.46
CA ALA A 224 -4.57 11.99 6.13
C ALA A 224 -3.38 11.58 7.03
N ARG A 225 -3.52 10.50 7.80
CA ARG A 225 -2.43 10.02 8.69
C ARG A 225 -1.37 9.18 7.98
N LYS A 226 -1.64 8.68 6.76
CA LYS A 226 -0.75 7.82 5.97
C LYS A 226 0.63 8.44 5.78
N LEU A 227 0.69 9.73 5.44
CA LEU A 227 1.95 10.47 5.32
C LEU A 227 2.73 10.44 6.63
N VAL A 228 2.09 10.85 7.73
CA VAL A 228 2.77 11.04 9.02
C VAL A 228 3.28 9.71 9.56
N LEU A 229 2.46 8.66 9.54
CA LEU A 229 2.83 7.34 10.04
C LEU A 229 3.79 6.57 9.12
N GLY A 230 3.98 7.03 7.89
CA GLY A 230 4.89 6.44 6.90
C GLY A 230 6.11 7.30 6.63
N SER A 231 6.03 8.08 5.57
CA SER A 231 7.17 8.84 5.01
C SER A 231 7.71 9.90 5.97
N PHE A 232 6.84 10.59 6.75
CA PHE A 232 7.27 11.66 7.65
C PHE A 232 8.12 11.16 8.83
N ILE A 233 7.77 10.00 9.42
CA ILE A 233 8.63 9.39 10.45
C ILE A 233 9.99 9.03 9.86
N THR A 234 10.01 8.44 8.67
CA THR A 234 11.27 8.07 8.01
C THR A 234 12.11 9.30 7.68
N LEU A 235 11.49 10.38 7.19
CA LEU A 235 12.14 11.67 6.96
C LEU A 235 12.80 12.19 8.25
N MET A 236 12.03 12.24 9.36
CA MET A 236 12.54 12.67 10.66
C MET A 236 13.72 11.80 11.14
N LEU A 237 13.66 10.49 10.96
CA LEU A 237 14.75 9.59 11.35
C LEU A 237 16.02 9.83 10.54
N VAL A 238 15.90 10.14 9.24
CA VAL A 238 17.04 10.47 8.39
C VAL A 238 17.62 11.85 8.76
N GLU A 239 16.78 12.89 8.81
CA GLU A 239 17.21 14.28 9.05
C GLU A 239 17.73 14.51 10.48
N ASN A 240 16.96 14.10 11.51
CA ASN A 240 17.29 14.44 12.89
C ASN A 240 18.27 13.47 13.54
N PHE A 241 18.36 12.22 13.05
CA PHE A 241 19.19 11.18 13.63
C PHE A 241 20.28 10.65 12.68
N GLY A 242 20.34 11.13 11.45
CA GLY A 242 21.35 10.75 10.46
C GLY A 242 21.29 9.26 10.06
N LEU A 243 20.09 8.65 10.07
CA LEU A 243 19.95 7.24 9.72
C LEU A 243 20.14 7.04 8.21
N GLY A 244 21.24 6.38 7.84
CA GLY A 244 21.52 6.02 6.43
C GLY A 244 20.67 4.86 5.92
N VAL A 245 20.82 4.57 4.63
CA VAL A 245 20.05 3.54 3.90
C VAL A 245 20.07 2.18 4.59
N TRP A 246 21.24 1.75 5.07
CA TRP A 246 21.36 0.46 5.79
C TRP A 246 20.44 0.40 7.00
N HIS A 247 20.38 1.47 7.81
CA HIS A 247 19.52 1.52 9.00
C HIS A 247 18.04 1.47 8.61
N ILE A 248 17.61 2.34 7.69
CA ILE A 248 16.22 2.43 7.26
C ILE A 248 15.77 1.14 6.58
N SER A 249 16.58 0.57 5.68
CA SER A 249 16.25 -0.68 4.99
C SER A 249 16.19 -1.87 5.95
N THR A 250 17.11 -1.96 6.94
CA THR A 250 17.10 -2.99 7.96
C THR A 250 15.85 -2.88 8.86
N LEU A 251 15.53 -1.68 9.32
CA LEU A 251 14.33 -1.44 10.13
C LEU A 251 13.05 -1.81 9.35
N THR A 252 12.98 -1.42 8.07
CA THR A 252 11.85 -1.75 7.20
C THR A 252 11.78 -3.25 6.94
N LEU A 253 12.91 -3.91 6.72
CA LEU A 253 13.00 -5.38 6.58
C LEU A 253 12.47 -6.09 7.81
N VAL A 254 12.98 -5.74 9.00
CA VAL A 254 12.58 -6.35 10.27
C VAL A 254 11.10 -6.13 10.54
N SER A 255 10.60 -4.90 10.39
CA SER A 255 9.18 -4.60 10.61
C SER A 255 8.28 -5.32 9.62
N SER A 256 8.68 -5.45 8.35
CA SER A 256 7.92 -6.18 7.32
C SER A 256 7.90 -7.68 7.60
N ALA A 257 9.02 -8.26 8.02
CA ALA A 257 9.10 -9.67 8.42
C ALA A 257 8.21 -9.95 9.64
N LEU A 258 8.27 -9.10 10.67
CA LEU A 258 7.40 -9.21 11.86
C LEU A 258 5.92 -9.07 11.47
N THR A 259 5.58 -8.09 10.63
CA THR A 259 4.21 -7.89 10.14
C THR A 259 3.73 -9.13 9.37
N PHE A 260 4.55 -9.69 8.49
CA PHE A 260 4.22 -10.90 7.75
C PHE A 260 3.93 -12.09 8.68
N LEU A 261 4.72 -12.28 9.72
CA LEU A 261 4.54 -13.35 10.70
C LEU A 261 3.29 -13.14 11.57
N LEU A 262 3.00 -11.88 11.96
CA LEU A 262 1.92 -11.55 12.87
C LEU A 262 0.58 -11.27 12.17
N ALA A 263 0.57 -10.98 10.87
CA ALA A 263 -0.64 -10.64 10.12
C ALA A 263 -1.80 -11.65 10.30
N PRO A 264 -1.59 -13.00 10.28
CA PRO A 264 -2.67 -13.95 10.51
C PRO A 264 -3.29 -13.84 11.92
N TYR A 265 -2.46 -13.54 12.94
CA TYR A 265 -2.93 -13.36 14.31
C TYR A 265 -3.73 -12.06 14.46
N LEU A 266 -3.25 -10.98 13.85
CA LEU A 266 -3.94 -9.68 13.84
C LEU A 266 -5.26 -9.75 13.06
N GLY A 267 -5.29 -10.47 11.94
CA GLY A 267 -6.53 -10.73 11.21
C GLY A 267 -7.54 -11.52 12.06
N SER A 268 -7.09 -12.58 12.74
CA SER A 268 -7.95 -13.35 13.64
C SER A 268 -8.48 -12.53 14.84
N LEU A 269 -7.74 -11.51 15.25
CA LEU A 269 -8.17 -10.58 16.30
C LEU A 269 -9.36 -9.73 15.82
N ILE A 270 -9.32 -9.23 14.58
CA ILE A 270 -10.43 -8.51 13.96
C ILE A 270 -11.66 -9.42 13.89
N ASP A 271 -11.49 -10.67 13.46
CA ASP A 271 -12.60 -11.62 13.35
C ASP A 271 -13.25 -11.96 14.70
N ARG A 272 -12.46 -12.00 15.79
CA ARG A 272 -12.94 -12.35 17.14
C ARG A 272 -13.56 -11.17 17.87
N LEU A 273 -12.96 -9.99 17.80
CA LEU A 273 -13.36 -8.81 18.57
C LEU A 273 -14.24 -7.86 17.78
N GLY A 274 -14.29 -8.01 16.45
CA GLY A 274 -15.00 -7.14 15.54
C GLY A 274 -14.30 -5.79 15.30
N GLU A 275 -14.71 -5.11 14.24
CA GLU A 275 -14.16 -3.83 13.81
C GLU A 275 -14.44 -2.70 14.81
N GLN A 276 -15.56 -2.78 15.53
CA GLN A 276 -15.98 -1.79 16.53
C GLN A 276 -15.02 -1.70 17.73
N VAL A 277 -14.27 -2.76 18.01
CA VAL A 277 -13.29 -2.81 19.09
C VAL A 277 -11.87 -2.64 18.56
N THR A 278 -11.52 -3.38 17.51
CA THR A 278 -10.14 -3.42 17.00
C THR A 278 -9.72 -2.13 16.32
N THR A 279 -10.63 -1.48 15.56
CA THR A 279 -10.30 -0.22 14.87
C THR A 279 -10.08 0.93 15.84
N PRO A 280 -10.96 1.24 16.81
CA PRO A 280 -10.70 2.27 17.81
C PRO A 280 -9.47 2.00 18.67
N ALA A 281 -9.22 0.73 19.05
CA ALA A 281 -8.07 0.35 19.83
C ALA A 281 -6.76 0.60 19.06
N SER A 282 -6.73 0.25 17.77
CA SER A 282 -5.59 0.56 16.91
C SER A 282 -5.34 2.06 16.78
N TYR A 283 -6.40 2.86 16.66
CA TYR A 283 -6.29 4.33 16.59
C TYR A 283 -5.77 4.92 17.90
N ALA A 284 -6.24 4.45 19.05
CA ALA A 284 -5.70 4.85 20.34
C ALA A 284 -4.19 4.54 20.46
N LEU A 285 -3.78 3.35 20.02
CA LEU A 285 -2.37 2.96 19.99
C LEU A 285 -1.55 3.87 19.06
N LEU A 286 -2.03 4.15 17.86
CA LEU A 286 -1.36 5.04 16.90
C LEU A 286 -1.26 6.48 17.43
N ALA A 287 -2.31 7.00 18.10
CA ALA A 287 -2.27 8.32 18.74
C ALA A 287 -1.23 8.38 19.84
N LEU A 288 -1.15 7.34 20.68
CA LEU A 288 -0.11 7.24 21.72
C LEU A 288 1.30 7.18 21.11
N CYS A 289 1.49 6.46 20.00
CA CYS A 289 2.77 6.46 19.29
C CYS A 289 3.11 7.86 18.76
N CYS A 290 2.16 8.58 18.17
CA CYS A 290 2.38 9.96 17.71
C CYS A 290 2.76 10.89 18.88
N LEU A 291 2.09 10.80 20.02
CA LEU A 291 2.49 11.54 21.23
C LEU A 291 3.88 11.15 21.73
N GLY A 292 4.24 9.87 21.61
CA GLY A 292 5.59 9.39 21.90
C GLY A 292 6.64 10.03 20.98
N PHE A 293 6.37 10.13 19.67
CA PHE A 293 7.24 10.84 18.73
C PHE A 293 7.34 12.34 19.02
N ALA A 294 6.28 12.97 19.52
CA ALA A 294 6.30 14.36 19.90
C ALA A 294 7.07 14.64 21.19
N ALA A 295 7.04 13.72 22.16
CA ALA A 295 7.54 13.96 23.52
C ALA A 295 8.93 13.36 23.79
N LEU A 296 9.33 12.31 23.06
CA LEU A 296 10.52 11.53 23.34
C LEU A 296 11.61 11.78 22.29
N GLN A 297 12.87 11.79 22.74
CA GLN A 297 14.03 12.05 21.87
C GLN A 297 15.00 10.84 21.79
N SER A 298 14.72 9.77 22.50
CA SER A 298 15.54 8.56 22.46
C SER A 298 15.33 7.80 21.17
N LEU A 299 16.35 7.69 20.33
CA LEU A 299 16.31 6.99 19.05
C LEU A 299 15.76 5.55 19.19
N TRP A 300 16.19 4.82 20.20
CA TRP A 300 15.73 3.43 20.41
C TRP A 300 14.24 3.33 20.72
N VAL A 301 13.72 4.30 21.50
CA VAL A 301 12.28 4.38 21.78
C VAL A 301 11.50 4.75 20.52
N LEU A 302 12.00 5.70 19.74
CA LEU A 302 11.36 6.10 18.48
C LEU A 302 11.34 4.95 17.46
N ILE A 303 12.43 4.16 17.37
CA ILE A 303 12.47 2.93 16.55
C ILE A 303 11.43 1.92 17.05
N ALA A 304 11.31 1.71 18.36
CA ALA A 304 10.32 0.80 18.91
C ALA A 304 8.89 1.26 18.57
N LEU A 305 8.59 2.56 18.72
CA LEU A 305 7.30 3.15 18.35
C LEU A 305 7.02 3.01 16.84
N TRP A 306 8.03 3.21 16.01
CA TRP A 306 7.90 3.01 14.56
C TRP A 306 7.55 1.56 14.20
N ILE A 307 8.21 0.58 14.83
CA ILE A 307 7.88 -0.84 14.65
C ILE A 307 6.43 -1.11 15.10
N VAL A 308 6.00 -0.56 16.23
CA VAL A 308 4.62 -0.71 16.72
C VAL A 308 3.61 -0.16 15.71
N ILE A 309 3.86 1.02 15.13
CA ILE A 309 3.03 1.61 14.07
C ILE A 309 2.93 0.68 12.87
N ARG A 310 4.05 0.12 12.41
CA ARG A 310 4.09 -0.81 11.27
C ARG A 310 3.31 -2.11 11.56
N LEU A 311 3.42 -2.63 12.78
CA LEU A 311 2.67 -3.82 13.23
C LEU A 311 1.17 -3.55 13.39
N ALA A 312 0.76 -2.32 13.69
CA ALA A 312 -0.65 -1.95 13.77
C ALA A 312 -1.31 -1.76 12.39
N ALA A 313 -0.53 -1.60 11.31
CA ALA A 313 -1.05 -1.35 9.97
C ALA A 313 -2.08 -2.39 9.47
N PRO A 314 -1.92 -3.72 9.70
CA PRO A 314 -2.92 -4.72 9.31
C PRO A 314 -4.29 -4.52 9.98
N LEU A 315 -4.36 -3.89 11.16
CA LEU A 315 -5.64 -3.60 11.82
C LEU A 315 -6.47 -2.55 11.05
N GLY A 316 -5.84 -1.79 10.15
CA GLY A 316 -6.52 -0.90 9.21
C GLY A 316 -7.43 -1.62 8.19
N LEU A 317 -7.23 -2.94 7.99
CA LEU A 317 -8.11 -3.77 7.17
C LEU A 317 -9.55 -3.80 7.69
N GLY A 318 -9.79 -3.49 8.97
CA GLY A 318 -11.11 -3.42 9.56
C GLY A 318 -12.10 -2.52 8.81
N LEU A 319 -11.64 -1.46 8.13
CA LEU A 319 -12.51 -0.61 7.32
C LEU A 319 -13.03 -1.30 6.05
N SER A 320 -12.19 -2.07 5.39
CA SER A 320 -12.58 -2.84 4.20
C SER A 320 -13.48 -4.02 4.58
N THR A 321 -13.19 -4.71 5.69
CA THR A 321 -14.04 -5.81 6.19
C THR A 321 -15.40 -5.30 6.65
N TYR A 322 -15.48 -4.10 7.23
CA TYR A 322 -16.74 -3.45 7.54
C TYR A 322 -17.63 -3.29 6.30
N VAL A 323 -17.08 -2.71 5.20
CA VAL A 323 -17.84 -2.55 3.95
C VAL A 323 -18.25 -3.92 3.39
N TYR A 324 -17.32 -4.89 3.39
CA TYR A 324 -17.61 -6.25 2.93
C TYR A 324 -18.78 -6.92 3.69
N ARG A 325 -18.91 -6.64 4.99
CA ARG A 325 -19.97 -7.22 5.85
C ARG A 325 -21.29 -6.45 5.77
N THR A 326 -21.28 -5.19 5.33
CA THR A 326 -22.45 -4.30 5.39
C THR A 326 -23.03 -3.94 4.02
N ALA A 327 -22.22 -4.03 2.95
CA ALA A 327 -22.64 -3.65 1.62
C ALA A 327 -23.21 -4.85 0.84
N PRO A 328 -24.35 -4.68 0.14
CA PRO A 328 -24.79 -5.64 -0.86
C PRO A 328 -23.72 -5.88 -1.91
N PRO A 329 -23.66 -7.06 -2.53
CA PRO A 329 -22.61 -7.42 -3.51
C PRO A 329 -22.44 -6.40 -4.63
N GLU A 330 -23.54 -5.82 -5.14
CA GLU A 330 -23.55 -4.83 -6.21
C GLU A 330 -23.00 -3.45 -5.79
N GLU A 331 -23.02 -3.13 -4.50
CA GLU A 331 -22.49 -1.87 -3.96
C GLU A 331 -21.10 -1.99 -3.39
N LEU A 332 -20.59 -3.19 -3.16
CA LEU A 332 -19.30 -3.43 -2.52
C LEU A 332 -18.15 -2.76 -3.28
N THR A 333 -17.95 -3.13 -4.54
CA THR A 333 -16.88 -2.59 -5.37
C THR A 333 -17.01 -1.08 -5.59
N PRO A 334 -18.20 -0.53 -5.96
CA PRO A 334 -18.39 0.91 -6.09
C PRO A 334 -18.10 1.69 -4.80
N THR A 335 -18.50 1.17 -3.64
CA THR A 335 -18.26 1.82 -2.33
C THR A 335 -16.76 1.83 -1.97
N LEU A 336 -16.07 0.71 -2.17
CA LEU A 336 -14.62 0.64 -1.97
C LEU A 336 -13.86 1.59 -2.91
N THR A 337 -14.31 1.69 -4.18
CA THR A 337 -13.73 2.63 -5.16
C THR A 337 -13.93 4.09 -4.74
N ALA A 338 -15.12 4.44 -4.23
CA ALA A 338 -15.36 5.75 -3.65
C ALA A 338 -14.42 6.01 -2.45
N GLY A 339 -14.21 5.00 -1.59
CA GLY A 339 -13.27 5.09 -0.48
C GLY A 339 -11.85 5.44 -0.94
N VAL A 340 -11.35 4.83 -2.01
CA VAL A 340 -10.04 5.14 -2.60
C VAL A 340 -9.94 6.64 -2.98
N THR A 341 -11.01 7.22 -3.53
CA THR A 341 -11.04 8.64 -3.84
C THR A 341 -10.92 9.51 -2.59
N PHE A 342 -11.66 9.20 -1.52
CA PHE A 342 -11.56 9.92 -0.25
C PHE A 342 -10.17 9.78 0.40
N ASP A 343 -9.54 8.59 0.33
CA ASP A 343 -8.15 8.38 0.76
C ASP A 343 -7.19 9.33 0.03
N HIS A 344 -7.29 9.39 -1.31
CA HIS A 344 -6.38 10.20 -2.11
C HIS A 344 -6.62 11.71 -1.97
N ILE A 345 -7.85 12.18 -1.71
CA ILE A 345 -8.09 13.60 -1.41
C ILE A 345 -7.23 14.03 -0.21
N SER A 346 -7.23 13.26 0.85
CA SER A 346 -6.44 13.58 2.04
C SER A 346 -4.95 13.25 1.88
N SER A 347 -4.60 12.17 1.21
CA SER A 347 -3.21 11.78 0.94
C SER A 347 -2.48 12.76 0.02
N VAL A 348 -3.20 13.52 -0.81
CA VAL A 348 -2.64 14.64 -1.60
C VAL A 348 -2.59 15.91 -0.74
N GLY A 349 -3.69 16.28 -0.09
CA GLY A 349 -3.79 17.56 0.60
C GLY A 349 -2.90 17.69 1.83
N VAL A 350 -2.82 16.64 2.65
CA VAL A 350 -2.06 16.67 3.91
C VAL A 350 -0.56 16.87 3.71
N PRO A 351 0.13 16.23 2.76
CA PRO A 351 1.54 16.49 2.51
C PRO A 351 1.86 17.94 2.17
N PHE A 352 1.04 18.59 1.34
CA PHE A 352 1.21 20.02 1.02
C PHE A 352 1.02 20.89 2.26
N LEU A 353 0.00 20.58 3.06
CA LEU A 353 -0.28 21.31 4.30
C LEU A 353 0.86 21.15 5.31
N VAL A 354 1.31 19.91 5.55
CA VAL A 354 2.41 19.62 6.48
C VAL A 354 3.71 20.25 5.99
N GLY A 355 4.03 20.14 4.68
CA GLY A 355 5.21 20.76 4.10
C GLY A 355 5.24 22.30 4.24
N ALA A 356 4.08 22.96 4.16
CA ALA A 356 3.95 24.38 4.37
C ALA A 356 4.04 24.79 5.85
N LEU A 357 3.52 23.97 6.76
CA LEU A 357 3.46 24.27 8.19
C LEU A 357 4.71 23.81 8.96
N LEU A 358 5.48 22.85 8.46
CA LEU A 358 6.61 22.28 9.16
C LEU A 358 7.62 23.32 9.67
N PRO A 359 7.97 24.39 8.92
CA PRO A 359 8.86 25.43 9.43
C PRO A 359 8.31 26.23 10.63
N VAL A 360 7.01 26.14 10.89
CA VAL A 360 6.32 26.88 11.95
C VAL A 360 6.04 26.04 13.19
N ILE A 361 5.63 24.76 12.97
CA ILE A 361 5.18 23.88 14.06
C ILE A 361 6.17 22.76 14.40
N ASP A 362 7.28 22.66 13.68
CA ASP A 362 8.29 21.62 13.80
C ASP A 362 7.76 20.18 13.70
N TYR A 363 8.63 19.18 13.79
CA TYR A 363 8.24 17.77 13.80
C TYR A 363 7.28 17.45 14.95
N GLN A 364 7.52 18.04 16.14
CA GLN A 364 6.67 17.81 17.32
C GLN A 364 5.23 18.25 17.08
N GLY A 365 5.04 19.43 16.51
CA GLY A 365 3.70 19.95 16.20
C GLY A 365 2.95 19.10 15.19
N VAL A 366 3.65 18.57 14.18
CA VAL A 366 3.04 17.63 13.21
C VAL A 366 2.58 16.35 13.88
N PHE A 367 3.37 15.76 14.78
CA PHE A 367 2.97 14.55 15.50
C PHE A 367 1.81 14.81 16.48
N ILE A 368 1.78 15.96 17.15
CA ILE A 368 0.65 16.35 17.99
C ILE A 368 -0.62 16.52 17.14
N ALA A 369 -0.52 17.22 16.00
CA ALA A 369 -1.65 17.38 15.09
C ALA A 369 -2.17 16.04 14.56
N ALA A 370 -1.27 15.12 14.22
CA ALA A 370 -1.62 13.75 13.81
C ALA A 370 -2.31 12.98 14.95
N ALA A 371 -1.81 13.07 16.19
CA ALA A 371 -2.43 12.45 17.34
C ALA A 371 -3.85 12.97 17.57
N VAL A 372 -4.07 14.29 17.49
CA VAL A 372 -5.39 14.93 17.60
C VAL A 372 -6.32 14.42 16.51
N LEU A 373 -5.87 14.41 15.26
CA LEU A 373 -6.66 13.94 14.12
C LEU A 373 -7.05 12.45 14.29
N ILE A 374 -6.13 11.61 14.79
CA ILE A 374 -6.41 10.20 15.06
C ILE A 374 -7.43 10.08 16.21
N VAL A 375 -7.29 10.83 17.30
CA VAL A 375 -8.24 10.83 18.43
C VAL A 375 -9.64 11.26 17.97
N ILE A 376 -9.75 12.28 17.12
CA ILE A 376 -11.03 12.72 16.54
C ILE A 376 -11.68 11.60 15.72
N SER A 377 -10.90 10.70 15.09
CA SER A 377 -11.45 9.59 14.31
C SER A 377 -11.98 8.42 15.18
N ILE A 378 -11.61 8.33 16.47
CA ILE A 378 -12.03 7.23 17.37
C ILE A 378 -13.55 7.13 17.56
N PRO A 379 -14.30 8.22 17.83
CA PRO A 379 -15.76 8.13 17.92
C PRO A 379 -16.43 7.60 16.66
N PHE A 380 -15.95 7.99 15.49
CA PHE A 380 -16.46 7.48 14.21
C PHE A 380 -16.17 5.98 14.07
N ALA A 381 -14.98 5.52 14.46
CA ALA A 381 -14.63 4.10 14.43
C ALA A 381 -15.49 3.27 15.41
N ARG A 382 -15.82 3.80 16.59
CA ARG A 382 -16.73 3.16 17.54
C ARG A 382 -18.17 3.10 17.05
N SER A 383 -18.58 4.03 16.19
CA SER A 383 -19.92 4.10 15.64
C SER A 383 -20.14 3.18 14.43
N LEU A 384 -19.14 2.44 13.98
CA LEU A 384 -19.29 1.42 12.94
C LEU A 384 -20.23 0.33 13.46
N GLN A 385 -21.44 0.23 12.92
CA GLN A 385 -22.40 -0.81 13.26
C GLN A 385 -22.43 -1.83 12.13
N VAL A 386 -22.08 -3.07 12.44
CA VAL A 386 -22.32 -4.21 11.56
C VAL A 386 -23.72 -4.70 11.89
N GLU A 387 -24.74 -4.14 11.23
CA GLU A 387 -26.05 -4.78 11.19
C GLU A 387 -25.89 -6.01 10.28
N LEU A 388 -25.73 -7.17 10.90
CA LEU A 388 -25.88 -8.43 10.19
C LEU A 388 -27.37 -8.49 9.81
N GLU A 389 -27.74 -8.10 8.59
CA GLU A 389 -29.01 -8.48 8.03
C GLU A 389 -29.11 -10.00 8.18
N ALA A 390 -30.09 -10.46 8.98
CA ALA A 390 -30.39 -11.87 9.13
C ALA A 390 -30.57 -12.43 7.71
N VAL A 391 -29.66 -13.31 7.30
CA VAL A 391 -29.81 -14.07 6.05
C VAL A 391 -31.20 -14.65 6.08
N PRO A 392 -32.09 -14.32 5.12
CA PRO A 392 -33.44 -14.94 5.10
C PRO A 392 -33.25 -16.44 5.14
N GLN A 393 -33.68 -17.07 6.21
CA GLN A 393 -33.70 -18.53 6.26
C GLN A 393 -34.53 -19.01 5.06
N PRO A 394 -34.02 -19.97 4.25
CA PRO A 394 -34.83 -20.55 3.20
C PRO A 394 -36.09 -21.04 3.85
N ALA A 395 -37.23 -20.65 3.28
CA ALA A 395 -38.54 -21.10 3.74
C ALA A 395 -38.50 -22.61 3.88
N PRO A 396 -39.04 -23.18 4.99
CA PRO A 396 -39.06 -24.61 5.14
C PRO A 396 -39.78 -25.19 3.92
N SER A 397 -39.08 -26.06 3.16
CA SER A 397 -39.65 -26.79 2.05
C SER A 397 -40.85 -27.53 2.62
N GLY A 398 -42.07 -27.08 2.24
CA GLY A 398 -43.29 -27.75 2.63
C GLY A 398 -43.20 -29.22 2.25
N ALA A 399 -43.31 -30.04 3.26
CA ALA A 399 -43.63 -31.43 3.06
C ALA A 399 -45.10 -31.49 2.56
N ASP A 400 -45.29 -31.97 1.34
CA ASP A 400 -46.46 -32.63 0.86
C ASP A 400 -46.03 -33.89 0.09
#